data_e255f75f47d98028fe2c0d157bd5f6d5
#
_entry.id   e255f75f47d98028fe2c0d157bd5f6d5
#
_cell.length_a   1.000
_cell.length_b   1.000
_cell.length_c   1.000
_cell.angle_alpha   90.00
_cell.angle_beta   90.00
_cell.angle_gamma   90.00
#
_symmetry.space_group_name_H-M   'P 1'
#
loop_
_entity.id
_entity.type
_entity.pdbx_description
1 polymer ?
#
loop_
_entity_poly.entity_id
_entity_poly.type
_entity_poly.pdbx_seq_one_letter_code
_entity_poly.pdbx_strand_id
1 'polypeptide(L)'
;GVTHIIAGATAGGMQPEYRNADLILSNDFINLNYERPSSVLAEAGIHRPGIRSVFNPPICPDIHEVLYELALENYTLGRVYPNGVVVQDDASRYETPAEIRMYRGMGGDIITHNVVTELIYARQLGMHLAVVNAVSNPAVGVRPFTRDEEMGVADKIAENVRPIILK
;
A
#
# COMPACT_ATOMS: atom_id res chain seq x y z
N GLY A 1 1.59 -9.05 -23.14
CA GLY A 1 1.56 -9.33 -21.71
C GLY A 1 0.95 -8.19 -20.93
N VAL A 2 0.90 -8.31 -19.63
CA VAL A 2 0.44 -7.25 -18.73
C VAL A 2 1.45 -6.12 -18.72
N THR A 3 0.99 -4.88 -18.88
CA THR A 3 1.83 -3.68 -18.91
C THR A 3 1.49 -2.73 -17.74
N HIS A 4 0.30 -2.84 -17.17
CA HIS A 4 -0.20 -1.98 -16.12
C HIS A 4 -0.79 -2.83 -14.98
N ILE A 5 -0.50 -2.44 -13.74
CA ILE A 5 -0.99 -3.10 -12.54
C ILE A 5 -1.58 -2.04 -11.60
N ILE A 6 -2.78 -2.29 -11.09
CA ILE A 6 -3.34 -1.57 -9.95
C ILE A 6 -3.37 -2.55 -8.80
N ALA A 7 -2.58 -2.29 -7.78
CA ALA A 7 -2.55 -3.07 -6.56
C ALA A 7 -3.29 -2.36 -5.43
N GLY A 8 -3.79 -3.11 -4.46
CA GLY A 8 -4.46 -2.53 -3.31
C GLY A 8 -4.51 -3.48 -2.13
N ALA A 9 -4.61 -2.89 -0.95
CA ALA A 9 -4.76 -3.62 0.30
C ALA A 9 -5.54 -2.82 1.32
N THR A 10 -6.12 -3.51 2.28
CA THR A 10 -6.45 -2.88 3.57
C THR A 10 -5.18 -2.68 4.38
N ALA A 11 -5.14 -1.63 5.18
CA ALA A 11 -3.97 -1.22 5.93
C ALA A 11 -4.33 -0.67 7.31
N GLY A 12 -3.42 -0.79 8.25
CA GLY A 12 -3.46 -0.08 9.52
C GLY A 12 -3.03 1.37 9.34
N GLY A 13 -3.90 2.32 9.69
CA GLY A 13 -3.58 3.75 9.64
C GLY A 13 -2.67 4.15 10.79
N MET A 14 -1.47 4.62 10.48
CA MET A 14 -0.50 5.03 11.50
C MET A 14 -0.63 6.50 11.90
N GLN A 15 -1.23 7.34 11.07
CA GLN A 15 -1.41 8.75 11.37
C GLN A 15 -2.67 8.99 12.23
N PRO A 16 -2.63 9.87 13.26
CA PRO A 16 -3.76 10.10 14.17
C PRO A 16 -5.03 10.61 13.49
N GLU A 17 -4.89 11.32 12.37
CA GLU A 17 -5.98 11.87 11.59
C GLU A 17 -6.70 10.84 10.72
N TYR A 18 -6.07 9.72 10.38
CA TYR A 18 -6.69 8.70 9.54
C TYR A 18 -7.87 8.02 10.23
N ARG A 19 -8.90 7.73 9.49
CA ARG A 19 -10.13 7.06 9.93
C ARG A 19 -10.36 5.79 9.13
N ASN A 20 -11.11 4.87 9.73
CA ASN A 20 -11.54 3.67 9.01
C ASN A 20 -12.29 4.08 7.74
N ALA A 21 -12.02 3.38 6.66
CA ALA A 21 -12.44 3.66 5.31
C ALA A 21 -11.79 4.88 4.63
N ASP A 22 -10.81 5.55 5.22
CA ASP A 22 -10.00 6.50 4.45
C ASP A 22 -9.22 5.78 3.36
N LEU A 23 -9.12 6.40 2.19
CA LEU A 23 -8.40 5.87 1.02
C LEU A 23 -7.09 6.62 0.85
N ILE A 24 -6.00 5.89 0.75
CA ILE A 24 -4.64 6.44 0.60
C ILE A 24 -4.07 6.01 -0.74
N LEU A 25 -3.85 6.95 -1.65
CA LEU A 25 -3.12 6.72 -2.89
C LEU A 25 -1.63 6.73 -2.53
N SER A 26 -1.04 5.55 -2.34
CA SER A 26 0.36 5.49 -1.93
C SER A 26 1.27 5.92 -3.08
N ASN A 27 2.20 6.80 -2.78
CA ASN A 27 3.18 7.33 -3.73
C ASN A 27 4.63 6.93 -3.42
N ASP A 28 4.85 6.32 -2.26
CA ASP A 28 6.15 5.77 -1.86
C ASP A 28 5.99 4.57 -0.92
N PHE A 29 7.07 3.85 -0.66
CA PHE A 29 7.03 2.68 0.21
C PHE A 29 8.31 2.47 1.02
N ILE A 30 8.16 1.76 2.14
CA ILE A 30 9.27 1.22 2.95
C ILE A 30 9.09 -0.30 3.02
N ASN A 31 10.08 -1.05 2.55
CA ASN A 31 10.07 -2.50 2.60
C ASN A 31 10.85 -3.01 3.82
N LEU A 32 10.14 -3.57 4.79
CA LEU A 32 10.70 -4.25 5.96
C LEU A 32 10.39 -5.76 5.94
N ASN A 33 9.88 -6.27 4.82
CA ASN A 33 9.63 -7.68 4.64
C ASN A 33 10.93 -8.40 4.24
N TYR A 34 11.40 -9.31 5.06
CA TYR A 34 12.60 -10.10 4.83
C TYR A 34 12.32 -11.56 4.47
N GLU A 35 11.07 -12.01 4.61
CA GLU A 35 10.65 -13.38 4.30
C GLU A 35 10.32 -13.57 2.82
N ARG A 36 9.90 -12.51 2.14
CA ARG A 36 9.58 -12.54 0.71
C ARG A 36 10.78 -12.10 -0.14
N PRO A 37 10.96 -12.69 -1.31
CA PRO A 37 12.00 -12.24 -2.23
C PRO A 37 11.83 -10.77 -2.59
N SER A 38 12.92 -10.04 -2.61
CA SER A 38 12.95 -8.61 -2.95
C SER A 38 13.38 -8.33 -4.39
N SER A 39 13.46 -9.38 -5.23
CA SER A 39 13.87 -9.24 -6.62
C SER A 39 13.46 -10.45 -7.47
N VAL A 40 12.63 -10.21 -8.47
CA VAL A 40 12.28 -11.23 -9.47
C VAL A 40 13.50 -11.70 -10.28
N LEU A 41 14.49 -10.83 -10.48
CA LEU A 41 15.72 -11.19 -11.18
C LEU A 41 16.56 -12.18 -10.37
N ALA A 42 16.65 -11.96 -9.05
CA ALA A 42 17.37 -12.87 -8.17
C ALA A 42 16.69 -14.24 -8.09
N GLU A 43 15.36 -14.29 -8.03
CA GLU A 43 14.59 -15.54 -8.06
C GLU A 43 14.78 -16.31 -9.36
N ALA A 44 14.85 -15.60 -10.48
CA ALA A 44 15.15 -16.20 -11.80
C ALA A 44 16.63 -16.60 -11.98
N GLY A 45 17.46 -16.46 -10.95
CA GLY A 45 18.90 -16.74 -11.03
C GLY A 45 19.69 -15.76 -11.89
N ILE A 46 19.11 -14.60 -12.20
CA ILE A 46 19.73 -13.57 -13.03
C ILE A 46 20.55 -12.63 -12.14
N HIS A 47 21.80 -13.00 -11.93
CA HIS A 47 22.76 -12.17 -11.20
C HIS A 47 23.67 -11.42 -12.20
N ARG A 48 23.24 -10.24 -12.63
CA ARG A 48 24.08 -9.37 -13.48
C ARG A 48 24.64 -8.23 -12.63
N PRO A 49 25.96 -8.17 -12.42
CA PRO A 49 26.58 -7.01 -11.76
C PRO A 49 26.22 -5.71 -12.49
N GLY A 50 25.83 -4.69 -11.73
CA GLY A 50 25.50 -3.37 -12.29
C GLY A 50 24.04 -3.18 -12.75
N ILE A 51 23.22 -4.23 -12.85
CA ILE A 51 21.78 -4.06 -13.10
C ILE A 51 21.09 -3.80 -11.78
N ARG A 52 20.59 -2.58 -11.62
CA ARG A 52 19.79 -2.15 -10.46
C ARG A 52 18.58 -1.39 -10.94
N SER A 53 17.42 -1.74 -10.43
CA SER A 53 16.19 -0.99 -10.69
C SER A 53 16.20 0.32 -9.88
N VAL A 54 15.84 1.41 -10.53
CA VAL A 54 15.71 2.72 -9.89
C VAL A 54 14.23 2.96 -9.59
N PHE A 55 13.92 3.25 -8.34
CA PHE A 55 12.58 3.55 -7.82
C PHE A 55 12.42 5.05 -7.58
N ASN A 56 12.52 5.84 -8.66
CA ASN A 56 12.30 7.29 -8.62
C ASN A 56 11.65 7.75 -9.93
N PRO A 57 10.34 8.03 -9.93
CA PRO A 57 9.40 7.82 -8.83
C PRO A 57 9.13 6.31 -8.59
N PRO A 58 8.80 5.88 -7.36
CA PRO A 58 8.54 4.47 -7.06
C PRO A 58 7.22 3.96 -7.64
N ILE A 59 6.22 4.82 -7.72
CA ILE A 59 4.88 4.58 -8.27
C ILE A 59 4.77 5.31 -9.61
N CYS A 60 3.99 4.77 -10.55
CA CYS A 60 3.75 5.44 -11.84
C CYS A 60 2.87 6.69 -11.64
N PRO A 61 3.38 7.91 -11.92
CA PRO A 61 2.64 9.14 -11.66
C PRO A 61 1.34 9.24 -12.45
N ASP A 62 1.37 8.82 -13.72
CA ASP A 62 0.22 8.97 -14.62
C ASP A 62 -0.98 8.15 -14.15
N ILE A 63 -0.76 6.88 -13.77
CA ILE A 63 -1.84 6.04 -13.23
C ILE A 63 -2.27 6.51 -11.85
N HIS A 64 -1.33 6.98 -11.05
CA HIS A 64 -1.62 7.50 -9.71
C HIS A 64 -2.56 8.71 -9.78
N GLU A 65 -2.30 9.66 -10.69
CA GLU A 65 -3.14 10.84 -10.89
C GLU A 65 -4.55 10.45 -11.34
N VAL A 66 -4.67 9.58 -12.34
CA VAL A 66 -5.97 9.09 -12.83
C VAL A 66 -6.76 8.40 -11.71
N LEU A 67 -6.12 7.55 -10.92
CA LEU A 67 -6.78 6.88 -9.81
C LEU A 67 -7.21 7.86 -8.70
N TYR A 68 -6.42 8.89 -8.45
CA TYR A 68 -6.78 9.91 -7.47
C TYR A 68 -8.03 10.69 -7.92
N GLU A 69 -8.09 11.14 -9.17
CA GLU A 69 -9.26 11.82 -9.73
C GLU A 69 -10.51 10.93 -9.67
N LEU A 70 -10.40 9.68 -10.12
CA LEU A 70 -11.50 8.71 -10.05
C LEU A 70 -11.95 8.44 -8.61
N ALA A 71 -11.01 8.39 -7.67
CA ALA A 71 -11.33 8.22 -6.25
C ALA A 71 -12.08 9.43 -5.69
N LEU A 72 -11.66 10.65 -6.01
CA LEU A 72 -12.37 11.86 -5.59
C LEU A 72 -13.80 11.92 -6.10
N GLU A 73 -14.05 11.44 -7.32
CA GLU A 73 -15.38 11.44 -7.93
C GLU A 73 -16.30 10.34 -7.42
N ASN A 74 -15.75 9.18 -7.06
CA ASN A 74 -16.55 7.97 -6.89
C ASN A 74 -16.46 7.34 -5.50
N TYR A 75 -15.46 7.68 -4.68
CA TYR A 75 -15.33 7.13 -3.33
C TYR A 75 -16.15 7.93 -2.32
N THR A 76 -16.99 7.25 -1.54
CA THR A 76 -17.97 7.90 -0.65
C THR A 76 -17.87 7.49 0.82
N LEU A 77 -17.02 6.51 1.16
CA LEU A 77 -16.96 5.96 2.53
C LEU A 77 -16.07 6.77 3.49
N GLY A 78 -15.04 7.42 2.97
CA GLY A 78 -14.05 8.14 3.77
C GLY A 78 -13.37 9.23 2.98
N ARG A 79 -12.32 9.78 3.54
CA ARG A 79 -11.49 10.78 2.84
C ARG A 79 -10.56 10.09 1.85
N VAL A 80 -10.20 10.81 0.79
CA VAL A 80 -9.19 10.38 -0.17
C VAL A 80 -7.95 11.24 0.02
N TYR A 81 -6.82 10.59 0.32
CA TYR A 81 -5.53 11.23 0.46
C TYR A 81 -4.68 10.98 -0.78
N PRO A 82 -4.13 12.03 -1.41
CA PRO A 82 -3.38 11.90 -2.67
C PRO A 82 -2.02 11.23 -2.50
N ASN A 83 -1.48 11.18 -1.30
CA ASN A 83 -0.15 10.67 -1.03
C ASN A 83 -0.13 9.89 0.29
N GLY A 84 0.80 8.96 0.39
CA GLY A 84 1.13 8.25 1.61
C GLY A 84 2.25 7.24 1.38
N VAL A 85 3.05 7.03 2.41
CA VAL A 85 4.12 6.04 2.42
C VAL A 85 3.60 4.74 3.01
N VAL A 86 3.53 3.68 2.19
CA VAL A 86 3.15 2.36 2.66
C VAL A 86 4.36 1.63 3.22
N VAL A 87 4.25 1.15 4.46
CA VAL A 87 5.22 0.24 5.06
C VAL A 87 4.72 -1.19 4.86
N GLN A 88 5.59 -2.08 4.44
CA GLN A 88 5.31 -3.52 4.42
C GLN A 88 6.27 -4.24 5.36
N ASP A 89 5.72 -5.01 6.28
CA ASP A 89 6.47 -5.94 7.13
C ASP A 89 6.01 -7.39 6.98
N ASP A 90 6.49 -8.29 7.83
CA ASP A 90 6.17 -9.71 7.77
C ASP A 90 4.82 -10.02 8.45
N ALA A 91 3.97 -10.78 7.78
CA ALA A 91 2.52 -10.88 7.99
C ALA A 91 2.06 -11.83 9.11
N SER A 92 2.89 -12.22 10.06
CA SER A 92 2.51 -13.26 11.03
C SER A 92 1.67 -12.77 12.22
N ARG A 93 1.63 -11.48 12.48
CA ARG A 93 0.96 -10.85 13.63
C ARG A 93 0.70 -9.36 13.37
N TYR A 94 -0.10 -8.72 14.22
CA TYR A 94 -0.11 -7.26 14.32
C TYR A 94 1.20 -6.76 14.95
N GLU A 95 1.60 -5.56 14.55
CA GLU A 95 2.76 -4.86 15.08
C GLU A 95 2.52 -4.45 16.55
N THR A 96 3.59 -4.26 17.28
CA THR A 96 3.51 -3.65 18.62
C THR A 96 3.40 -2.12 18.53
N PRO A 97 2.92 -1.44 19.58
CA PRO A 97 2.93 0.03 19.61
C PRO A 97 4.33 0.64 19.43
N ALA A 98 5.39 -0.08 19.80
CA ALA A 98 6.76 0.37 19.62
C ALA A 98 7.21 0.31 18.15
N GLU A 99 6.85 -0.78 17.45
CA GLU A 99 7.08 -0.94 16.01
C GLU A 99 6.34 0.14 15.23
N ILE A 100 5.07 0.41 15.52
CA ILE A 100 4.29 1.47 14.88
C ILE A 100 4.93 2.86 15.08
N ARG A 101 5.42 3.16 16.30
CA ARG A 101 6.15 4.42 16.53
C ARG A 101 7.44 4.50 15.71
N MET A 102 8.16 3.39 15.56
CA MET A 102 9.37 3.29 14.75
C MET A 102 9.04 3.54 13.27
N TYR A 103 8.04 2.86 12.72
CA TYR A 103 7.63 2.99 11.31
C TYR A 103 7.18 4.42 10.98
N ARG A 104 6.40 5.04 11.87
CA ARG A 104 6.06 6.47 11.75
C ARG A 104 7.29 7.37 11.78
N GLY A 105 8.24 7.09 12.67
CA GLY A 105 9.50 7.82 12.75
C GLY A 105 10.36 7.71 11.50
N MET A 106 10.20 6.64 10.72
CA MET A 106 10.83 6.44 9.42
C MET A 106 10.08 7.15 8.27
N GLY A 107 8.94 7.75 8.54
CA GLY A 107 8.12 8.44 7.54
C GLY A 107 6.98 7.61 6.96
N GLY A 108 6.64 6.46 7.55
CA GLY A 108 5.50 5.64 7.14
C GLY A 108 4.16 6.22 7.57
N ASP A 109 3.15 6.07 6.71
CA ASP A 109 1.78 6.57 6.94
C ASP A 109 0.80 5.45 7.22
N ILE A 110 0.95 4.32 6.55
CA ILE A 110 0.12 3.13 6.69
C ILE A 110 0.99 1.88 6.73
N ILE A 111 0.48 0.83 7.39
CA ILE A 111 1.14 -0.48 7.49
C ILE A 111 0.28 -1.56 6.87
N THR A 112 0.90 -2.43 6.07
CA THR A 112 0.26 -3.60 5.46
C THR A 112 1.28 -4.73 5.32
N HIS A 113 0.80 -5.95 5.04
CA HIS A 113 1.65 -7.12 4.84
C HIS A 113 1.83 -7.52 3.37
N ASN A 114 1.42 -6.67 2.44
CA ASN A 114 1.48 -6.93 1.00
C ASN A 114 1.65 -5.62 0.21
N VAL A 115 1.58 -5.71 -1.11
CA VAL A 115 1.72 -4.71 -2.17
C VAL A 115 3.14 -4.26 -2.50
N VAL A 116 4.07 -4.15 -1.54
CA VAL A 116 5.43 -3.66 -1.84
C VAL A 116 6.23 -4.68 -2.65
N THR A 117 6.03 -5.97 -2.41
CA THR A 117 6.66 -7.02 -3.24
C THR A 117 6.18 -6.93 -4.69
N GLU A 118 4.88 -6.71 -4.90
CA GLU A 118 4.28 -6.52 -6.24
C GLU A 118 4.82 -5.26 -6.91
N LEU A 119 5.02 -4.16 -6.14
CA LEU A 119 5.65 -2.92 -6.62
C LEU A 119 7.06 -3.19 -7.15
N ILE A 120 7.87 -3.89 -6.37
CA ILE A 120 9.26 -4.20 -6.72
C ILE A 120 9.30 -5.04 -8.00
N TYR A 121 8.48 -6.08 -8.09
CA TYR A 121 8.44 -6.98 -9.24
C TYR A 121 7.93 -6.28 -10.50
N ALA A 122 6.85 -5.52 -10.41
CA ALA A 122 6.32 -4.76 -11.52
C ALA A 122 7.36 -3.80 -12.10
N ARG A 123 8.06 -3.06 -11.23
CA ARG A 123 9.11 -2.13 -11.64
C ARG A 123 10.28 -2.84 -12.32
N GLN A 124 10.72 -3.98 -11.81
CA GLN A 124 11.80 -4.76 -12.40
C GLN A 124 11.43 -5.36 -13.76
N LEU A 125 10.16 -5.65 -13.97
CA LEU A 125 9.62 -6.16 -15.22
C LEU A 125 9.21 -5.05 -16.22
N GLY A 126 9.43 -3.79 -15.88
CA GLY A 126 9.10 -2.66 -16.74
C GLY A 126 7.61 -2.35 -16.85
N MET A 127 6.82 -2.79 -15.87
CA MET A 127 5.38 -2.51 -15.80
C MET A 127 5.11 -1.17 -15.10
N HIS A 128 4.02 -0.53 -15.47
CA HIS A 128 3.45 0.61 -14.75
C HIS A 128 2.62 0.09 -13.58
N LEU A 129 2.78 0.68 -12.40
CA LEU A 129 2.02 0.27 -11.23
C LEU A 129 1.58 1.46 -10.41
N ALA A 130 0.34 1.41 -9.91
CA ALA A 130 -0.18 2.30 -8.88
C ALA A 130 -0.80 1.49 -7.74
N VAL A 131 -0.89 2.12 -6.55
CA VAL A 131 -1.35 1.48 -5.32
C VAL A 131 -2.43 2.30 -4.65
N VAL A 132 -3.55 1.64 -4.37
CA VAL A 132 -4.68 2.17 -3.61
C VAL A 132 -4.82 1.38 -2.33
N ASN A 133 -4.51 1.98 -1.20
CA ASN A 133 -4.70 1.36 0.10
C ASN A 133 -5.88 1.98 0.84
N ALA A 134 -6.60 1.19 1.61
CA ALA A 134 -7.70 1.68 2.42
C ALA A 134 -7.48 1.34 3.89
N VAL A 135 -7.71 2.31 4.76
CA VAL A 135 -7.56 2.15 6.20
C VAL A 135 -8.70 1.28 6.73
N SER A 136 -8.41 0.04 7.13
CA SER A 136 -9.39 -0.85 7.77
C SER A 136 -9.47 -0.63 9.28
N ASN A 137 -8.37 -0.25 9.89
CA ASN A 137 -8.23 -0.05 11.32
C ASN A 137 -7.14 0.99 11.63
N PRO A 138 -7.16 1.63 12.78
CA PRO A 138 -5.98 2.33 13.28
C PRO A 138 -4.88 1.32 13.58
N ALA A 139 -3.63 1.62 13.24
CA ALA A 139 -2.52 0.79 13.63
C ALA A 139 -2.41 0.66 15.16
N VAL A 140 -1.82 -0.43 15.63
CA VAL A 140 -1.78 -0.75 17.07
C VAL A 140 -1.11 0.37 17.87
N GLY A 141 -1.78 0.83 18.92
CA GLY A 141 -1.30 1.93 19.78
C GLY A 141 -1.61 3.34 19.27
N VAL A 142 -2.22 3.51 18.10
CA VAL A 142 -2.73 4.80 17.62
C VAL A 142 -4.09 5.10 18.26
N ARG A 143 -5.03 4.16 18.18
CA ARG A 143 -6.33 4.18 18.85
C ARG A 143 -6.79 2.74 19.13
N PRO A 144 -7.68 2.52 20.11
CA PRO A 144 -8.34 1.22 20.27
C PRO A 144 -9.16 0.85 19.03
N PHE A 145 -9.21 -0.43 18.72
CA PHE A 145 -10.11 -1.02 17.69
C PHE A 145 -10.38 -2.48 18.03
N THR A 146 -11.40 -3.05 17.41
CA THR A 146 -11.74 -4.47 17.51
C THR A 146 -11.62 -5.14 16.15
N ARG A 147 -11.39 -6.45 16.14
CA ARG A 147 -11.33 -7.23 14.89
C ARG A 147 -12.64 -7.17 14.10
N ASP A 148 -13.77 -7.14 14.79
CA ASP A 148 -15.09 -7.05 14.15
C ASP A 148 -15.28 -5.70 13.44
N GLU A 149 -14.81 -4.59 14.04
CA GLU A 149 -14.82 -3.28 13.39
C GLU A 149 -13.95 -3.27 12.12
N GLU A 150 -12.76 -3.84 12.18
CA GLU A 150 -11.87 -3.96 11.03
C GLU A 150 -12.52 -4.77 9.89
N MET A 151 -13.03 -5.96 10.17
CA MET A 151 -13.67 -6.82 9.16
C MET A 151 -14.92 -6.18 8.57
N GLY A 152 -15.76 -5.55 9.40
CA GLY A 152 -16.98 -4.89 8.93
C GLY A 152 -16.73 -3.67 8.03
N VAL A 153 -15.53 -3.09 8.08
CA VAL A 153 -15.12 -2.00 7.19
C VAL A 153 -14.54 -2.54 5.88
N ALA A 154 -13.79 -3.64 5.92
CA ALA A 154 -13.09 -4.19 4.76
C ALA A 154 -14.04 -4.54 3.61
N ASP A 155 -15.17 -5.19 3.89
CA ASP A 155 -16.16 -5.55 2.88
C ASP A 155 -16.75 -4.31 2.18
N LYS A 156 -17.10 -3.28 2.95
CA LYS A 156 -17.62 -2.01 2.42
C LYS A 156 -16.60 -1.29 1.54
N ILE A 157 -15.33 -1.32 1.95
CA ILE A 157 -14.21 -0.77 1.17
C ILE A 157 -14.13 -1.47 -0.18
N ALA A 158 -14.13 -2.80 -0.21
CA ALA A 158 -14.02 -3.58 -1.43
C ALA A 158 -15.14 -3.25 -2.43
N GLU A 159 -16.38 -3.12 -1.96
CA GLU A 159 -17.51 -2.72 -2.79
C GLU A 159 -17.36 -1.30 -3.36
N ASN A 160 -16.80 -0.36 -2.59
CA ASN A 160 -16.70 1.05 -2.95
C ASN A 160 -15.47 1.38 -3.81
N VAL A 161 -14.38 0.61 -3.68
CA VAL A 161 -13.16 0.76 -4.49
C VAL A 161 -13.32 0.11 -5.87
N ARG A 162 -14.11 -0.96 -5.98
CA ARG A 162 -14.32 -1.68 -7.25
C ARG A 162 -14.73 -0.79 -8.44
N PRO A 163 -15.67 0.17 -8.33
CA PRO A 163 -16.01 1.07 -9.44
C PRO A 163 -14.85 1.97 -9.88
N ILE A 164 -13.92 2.31 -8.97
CA ILE A 164 -12.77 3.15 -9.25
C ILE A 164 -11.76 2.41 -10.14
N ILE A 165 -11.56 1.12 -9.84
CA ILE A 165 -10.57 0.27 -10.54
C ILE A 165 -11.10 -0.19 -11.91
N LEU A 166 -12.43 -0.32 -12.08
CA LEU A 166 -13.03 -0.87 -13.30
C LEU A 166 -13.42 0.19 -14.34
N LYS A 167 -13.20 1.48 -14.07
CA LYS A 167 -13.38 2.58 -15.03
C LYS A 167 -12.12 2.80 -15.85
#